data_eb8746fdbb9c5eb9d5b6d49a0a60d47b
#
_entry.id   eb8746fdbb9c5eb9d5b6d49a0a60d47b
#
_cell.length_a   1.000
_cell.length_b   1.000
_cell.length_c   1.000
_cell.angle_alpha   90.00
_cell.angle_beta   90.00
_cell.angle_gamma   90.00
#
_symmetry.space_group_name_H-M   'P 1'
#
loop_
_entity.id
_entity.type
_entity.pdbx_description
1 polymer ?
#
loop_
_entity_poly.entity_id
_entity_poly.type
_entity_poly.pdbx_seq_one_letter_code
_entity_poly.pdbx_strand_id
1 'polypeptide(L)'
;MQKNKEKSLTLLSILIGIAGAIPVSASSFYIVLKFGALPWPTIMVTLISISLLNLFKRNNMKEITVTHTIMSAGSMVAGGVAFTLPGYLLLGGNLKAINKMLLFFTILTGSILGAFLSYIFRKKLIEEERLEFPIGEAAYTLVSSGKNKDSMKIVGVGTLISSVISIFRDFSFFKGKAPFIPTVYTLKNGMLSFYVSPLLLGIGYILGFTNTFIWFLGGAFIHFIAAPIAKFKNIADFDIMKNSFGMGFMIGIGISIIIKILLPKKHETDTKNNAKSLKISSINSAPVLGILTIFAFIIISMIYKISPFLSIIVIIICILCAAIAGYSTGKTGINPMEIYAVISILVISFLNSLLNGLKIGSSVFSTNITLLTLFFIACIVAVACGLAGDILNDFKSGFNMKVRPFEQFIGEIIGAAVSSAVITFLFFIFFNIYKNIGPMENSDLIVLQASIVASVMKGIPFIHLFWLGLLAGLVLNMLNLPVLTFGIGIYLPFYLTLPVFIGGLLNSIAKKISEKFSSDALLFANGLMSGEAITGVILSIIAYVKLFI
;
A
#
# COMPACT_ATOMS: atom_id res chain seq x y z
N MET A 1 43.60 15.32 -9.26
CA MET A 1 42.99 14.13 -8.62
C MET A 1 41.51 14.05 -9.00
N GLN A 2 41.16 13.26 -10.01
CA GLN A 2 39.77 12.95 -10.33
C GLN A 2 39.20 12.11 -9.16
N LYS A 3 38.32 12.70 -8.34
CA LYS A 3 37.51 11.95 -7.39
C LYS A 3 36.73 10.91 -8.21
N ASN A 4 37.13 9.65 -8.11
CA ASN A 4 36.30 8.53 -8.58
C ASN A 4 34.90 8.74 -8.04
N LYS A 5 33.96 9.15 -8.91
CA LYS A 5 32.55 9.26 -8.53
C LYS A 5 32.08 7.82 -8.27
N GLU A 6 32.06 7.42 -7.01
CA GLU A 6 31.56 6.13 -6.59
C GLU A 6 30.16 5.94 -7.18
N LYS A 7 30.03 4.94 -8.06
CA LYS A 7 28.75 4.57 -8.65
C LYS A 7 27.86 3.97 -7.55
N SER A 8 26.64 4.46 -7.39
CA SER A 8 25.67 3.93 -6.45
C SER A 8 24.84 2.78 -7.05
N LEU A 9 24.57 2.83 -8.36
CA LEU A 9 23.93 1.74 -9.10
C LEU A 9 25.02 0.80 -9.63
N THR A 10 25.26 -0.32 -8.94
CA THR A 10 26.22 -1.36 -9.31
C THR A 10 25.47 -2.64 -9.73
N LEU A 11 26.16 -3.54 -10.42
CA LEU A 11 25.56 -4.84 -10.76
C LEU A 11 25.13 -5.59 -9.51
N LEU A 12 25.92 -5.51 -8.42
CA LEU A 12 25.59 -6.17 -7.16
C LEU A 12 24.36 -5.54 -6.52
N SER A 13 24.24 -4.20 -6.50
CA SER A 13 23.04 -3.53 -5.98
C SER A 13 21.77 -3.90 -6.75
N ILE A 14 21.89 -4.09 -8.07
CA ILE A 14 20.77 -4.55 -8.91
C ILE A 14 20.39 -5.99 -8.57
N LEU A 15 21.35 -6.91 -8.53
CA LEU A 15 21.07 -8.33 -8.26
C LEU A 15 20.47 -8.53 -6.87
N ILE A 16 21.04 -7.90 -5.84
CA ILE A 16 20.52 -7.97 -4.47
C ILE A 16 19.16 -7.28 -4.39
N GLY A 17 19.00 -6.13 -5.06
CA GLY A 17 17.75 -5.40 -5.13
C GLY A 17 16.63 -6.24 -5.75
N ILE A 18 16.88 -6.90 -6.88
CA ILE A 18 15.92 -7.81 -7.54
C ILE A 18 15.59 -9.00 -6.64
N ALA A 19 16.61 -9.65 -6.06
CA ALA A 19 16.41 -10.79 -5.17
C ALA A 19 15.55 -10.44 -3.95
N GLY A 20 15.72 -9.22 -3.41
CA GLY A 20 14.91 -8.73 -2.28
C GLY A 20 13.55 -8.20 -2.69
N ALA A 21 13.38 -7.64 -3.89
CA ALA A 21 12.10 -7.15 -4.38
C ALA A 21 11.05 -8.28 -4.47
N ILE A 22 11.46 -9.50 -4.79
CA ILE A 22 10.56 -10.65 -4.90
C ILE A 22 9.82 -10.94 -3.57
N PRO A 23 10.52 -11.26 -2.45
CA PRO A 23 9.84 -11.52 -1.17
C PRO A 23 9.13 -10.27 -0.61
N VAL A 24 9.66 -9.06 -0.84
CA VAL A 24 9.00 -7.82 -0.40
C VAL A 24 7.67 -7.62 -1.12
N SER A 25 7.64 -7.78 -2.45
CA SER A 25 6.38 -7.69 -3.23
C SER A 25 5.38 -8.75 -2.80
N ALA A 26 5.85 -10.00 -2.65
CA ALA A 26 5.00 -11.13 -2.29
C ALA A 26 4.40 -10.97 -0.89
N SER A 27 5.21 -10.60 0.10
CA SER A 27 4.76 -10.39 1.47
C SER A 27 3.80 -9.20 1.56
N SER A 28 4.11 -8.09 0.90
CA SER A 28 3.24 -6.91 0.87
C SER A 28 1.88 -7.23 0.24
N PHE A 29 1.86 -7.98 -0.86
CA PHE A 29 0.62 -8.39 -1.51
C PHE A 29 -0.25 -9.25 -0.61
N TYR A 30 0.35 -10.24 0.07
CA TYR A 30 -0.35 -11.08 1.04
C TYR A 30 -0.93 -10.26 2.21
N ILE A 31 -0.13 -9.36 2.79
CA ILE A 31 -0.55 -8.51 3.91
C ILE A 31 -1.76 -7.65 3.51
N VAL A 32 -1.68 -7.00 2.37
CA VAL A 32 -2.76 -6.12 1.90
C VAL A 32 -4.05 -6.89 1.64
N LEU A 33 -3.97 -8.03 0.96
CA LEU A 33 -5.15 -8.85 0.69
C LEU A 33 -5.78 -9.40 1.96
N LYS A 34 -4.97 -9.78 2.93
CA LYS A 34 -5.45 -10.45 4.15
C LYS A 34 -5.93 -9.47 5.22
N PHE A 35 -5.31 -8.30 5.32
CA PHE A 35 -5.55 -7.36 6.44
C PHE A 35 -6.01 -5.97 5.98
N GLY A 36 -6.00 -5.70 4.68
CA GLY A 36 -6.44 -4.41 4.13
C GLY A 36 -5.53 -3.22 4.45
N ALA A 37 -4.36 -3.47 5.03
CA ALA A 37 -3.40 -2.43 5.38
C ALA A 37 -2.04 -2.72 4.74
N LEU A 38 -1.35 -1.68 4.29
CA LEU A 38 0.01 -1.76 3.77
C LEU A 38 0.95 -1.03 4.73
N PRO A 39 1.60 -1.74 5.66
CA PRO A 39 2.66 -1.13 6.46
C PRO A 39 3.87 -0.89 5.57
N TRP A 40 4.45 0.29 5.69
CA TRP A 40 5.65 0.66 4.95
C TRP A 40 6.81 -0.26 5.34
N PRO A 41 7.37 -1.07 4.44
CA PRO A 41 8.42 -2.03 4.79
C PRO A 41 9.81 -1.39 4.90
N THR A 42 9.89 -0.07 4.91
CA THR A 42 11.11 0.74 4.79
C THR A 42 12.20 0.31 5.77
N ILE A 43 11.88 0.08 7.05
CA ILE A 43 12.86 -0.34 8.06
C ILE A 43 13.43 -1.72 7.70
N MET A 44 12.56 -2.67 7.39
CA MET A 44 12.96 -4.04 7.04
C MET A 44 13.81 -4.08 5.76
N VAL A 45 13.35 -3.39 4.71
CA VAL A 45 14.04 -3.33 3.42
C VAL A 45 15.41 -2.66 3.56
N THR A 46 15.50 -1.58 4.36
CA THR A 46 16.78 -0.91 4.65
C THR A 46 17.76 -1.85 5.34
N LEU A 47 17.31 -2.57 6.37
CA LEU A 47 18.16 -3.52 7.11
C LEU A 47 18.62 -4.71 6.26
N ILE A 48 17.72 -5.24 5.42
CA ILE A 48 18.07 -6.30 4.47
C ILE A 48 19.13 -5.80 3.49
N SER A 49 18.97 -4.60 2.94
CA SER A 49 19.91 -3.99 2.00
C SER A 49 21.29 -3.80 2.63
N ILE A 50 21.35 -3.23 3.85
CA ILE A 50 22.59 -3.08 4.61
C ILE A 50 23.25 -4.43 4.83
N SER A 51 22.48 -5.42 5.30
CA SER A 51 22.99 -6.71 5.70
C SER A 51 23.53 -7.52 4.53
N LEU A 52 22.78 -7.57 3.43
CA LEU A 52 23.20 -8.32 2.24
C LEU A 52 24.43 -7.68 1.59
N LEU A 53 24.50 -6.36 1.48
CA LEU A 53 25.68 -5.69 0.93
C LEU A 53 26.91 -5.86 1.83
N ASN A 54 26.73 -5.86 3.16
CA ASN A 54 27.80 -6.10 4.13
C ASN A 54 28.39 -7.52 4.01
N LEU A 55 27.60 -8.53 3.66
CA LEU A 55 28.12 -9.89 3.39
C LEU A 55 29.15 -9.89 2.25
N PHE A 56 28.99 -8.98 1.27
CA PHE A 56 29.93 -8.78 0.17
C PHE A 56 30.99 -7.70 0.48
N LYS A 57 31.13 -7.30 1.75
CA LYS A 57 32.07 -6.26 2.20
C LYS A 57 31.85 -4.90 1.51
N ARG A 58 30.59 -4.59 1.17
CA ARG A 58 30.17 -3.32 0.56
C ARG A 58 29.43 -2.46 1.59
N ASN A 59 30.06 -1.37 2.03
CA ASN A 59 29.53 -0.46 3.07
C ASN A 59 29.22 0.94 2.50
N ASN A 60 29.10 1.07 1.17
CA ASN A 60 28.80 2.34 0.54
C ASN A 60 27.33 2.70 0.78
N MET A 61 27.09 3.76 1.55
CA MET A 61 25.73 4.23 1.88
C MET A 61 24.88 4.51 0.64
N LYS A 62 25.48 5.01 -0.45
CA LYS A 62 24.77 5.29 -1.69
C LYS A 62 24.33 4.00 -2.40
N GLU A 63 25.19 2.99 -2.40
CA GLU A 63 24.88 1.68 -2.95
C GLU A 63 23.77 0.99 -2.14
N ILE A 64 23.82 1.08 -0.81
CA ILE A 64 22.77 0.60 0.10
C ILE A 64 21.44 1.30 -0.20
N THR A 65 21.44 2.61 -0.37
CA THR A 65 20.22 3.38 -0.67
C THR A 65 19.61 2.95 -2.01
N VAL A 66 20.39 2.76 -3.08
CA VAL A 66 19.86 2.30 -4.36
C VAL A 66 19.36 0.85 -4.29
N THR A 67 20.05 -0.02 -3.55
CA THR A 67 19.57 -1.39 -3.32
C THR A 67 18.23 -1.40 -2.58
N HIS A 68 18.10 -0.57 -1.54
CA HIS A 68 16.84 -0.35 -0.83
C HIS A 68 15.74 0.10 -1.79
N THR A 69 16.00 1.11 -2.61
CA THR A 69 15.07 1.64 -3.61
C THR A 69 14.54 0.55 -4.56
N ILE A 70 15.42 -0.33 -5.08
CA ILE A 70 15.00 -1.45 -5.94
C ILE A 70 14.06 -2.41 -5.20
N MET A 71 14.34 -2.67 -3.92
CA MET A 71 13.52 -3.60 -3.11
C MET A 71 12.17 -3.00 -2.72
N SER A 72 12.13 -1.70 -2.34
CA SER A 72 10.93 -1.04 -1.78
C SER A 72 9.82 -0.87 -2.80
N ALA A 73 10.15 -0.64 -4.07
CA ALA A 73 9.19 -0.46 -5.15
C ALA A 73 8.09 -1.52 -5.18
N GLY A 74 8.42 -2.76 -4.80
CA GLY A 74 7.49 -3.88 -4.81
C GLY A 74 6.30 -3.75 -3.88
N SER A 75 6.47 -3.06 -2.77
CA SER A 75 5.40 -2.92 -1.77
C SER A 75 4.22 -2.09 -2.29
N MET A 76 4.51 -0.99 -2.98
CA MET A 76 3.46 -0.11 -3.51
C MET A 76 2.81 -0.66 -4.77
N VAL A 77 3.57 -1.37 -5.61
CA VAL A 77 2.99 -2.13 -6.72
C VAL A 77 1.97 -3.14 -6.18
N ALA A 78 2.33 -3.88 -5.13
CA ALA A 78 1.44 -4.81 -4.47
C ALA A 78 0.18 -4.14 -3.91
N GLY A 79 0.34 -3.00 -3.25
CA GLY A 79 -0.77 -2.21 -2.70
C GLY A 79 -1.74 -1.75 -3.78
N GLY A 80 -1.25 -1.13 -4.85
CA GLY A 80 -2.10 -0.63 -5.93
C GLY A 80 -2.95 -1.71 -6.59
N VAL A 81 -2.40 -2.90 -6.80
CA VAL A 81 -3.12 -4.06 -7.35
C VAL A 81 -4.13 -4.59 -6.36
N ALA A 82 -3.72 -4.81 -5.10
CA ALA A 82 -4.56 -5.39 -4.07
C ALA A 82 -5.72 -4.47 -3.64
N PHE A 83 -5.56 -3.16 -3.80
CA PHE A 83 -6.61 -2.18 -3.50
C PHE A 83 -7.66 -2.03 -4.62
N THR A 84 -7.44 -2.62 -5.77
CA THR A 84 -8.31 -2.41 -6.94
C THR A 84 -8.84 -3.71 -7.53
N LEU A 85 -7.99 -4.51 -8.13
CA LEU A 85 -8.40 -5.66 -8.96
C LEU A 85 -9.25 -6.73 -8.27
N PRO A 86 -9.06 -7.06 -6.98
CA PRO A 86 -9.96 -7.98 -6.30
C PRO A 86 -11.40 -7.49 -6.30
N GLY A 87 -11.63 -6.17 -6.40
CA GLY A 87 -12.96 -5.58 -6.54
C GLY A 87 -13.74 -6.08 -7.75
N TYR A 88 -13.06 -6.35 -8.87
CA TYR A 88 -13.68 -6.97 -10.03
C TYR A 88 -14.25 -8.36 -9.70
N LEU A 89 -13.50 -9.16 -8.96
CA LEU A 89 -13.94 -10.50 -8.54
C LEU A 89 -15.10 -10.44 -7.54
N LEU A 90 -15.09 -9.47 -6.63
CA LEU A 90 -16.19 -9.22 -5.68
C LEU A 90 -17.50 -8.86 -6.38
N LEU A 91 -17.43 -8.26 -7.56
CA LEU A 91 -18.61 -7.93 -8.38
C LEU A 91 -19.06 -9.09 -9.28
N GLY A 92 -18.55 -10.31 -9.05
CA GLY A 92 -18.89 -11.49 -9.84
C GLY A 92 -18.06 -11.65 -11.11
N GLY A 93 -16.97 -10.88 -11.24
CA GLY A 93 -16.04 -11.00 -12.34
C GLY A 93 -15.35 -12.38 -12.38
N ASN A 94 -15.05 -12.86 -13.58
CA ASN A 94 -14.41 -14.16 -13.76
C ASN A 94 -12.89 -14.01 -13.83
N LEU A 95 -12.17 -14.73 -12.96
CA LEU A 95 -10.69 -14.74 -12.96
C LEU A 95 -10.12 -15.19 -14.32
N LYS A 96 -10.80 -16.12 -15.02
CA LYS A 96 -10.38 -16.59 -16.36
C LYS A 96 -10.48 -15.53 -17.45
N ALA A 97 -11.29 -14.47 -17.25
CA ALA A 97 -11.38 -13.35 -18.17
C ALA A 97 -10.17 -12.40 -18.08
N ILE A 98 -9.41 -12.49 -17.00
CA ILE A 98 -8.21 -11.67 -16.81
C ILE A 98 -7.04 -12.31 -17.57
N ASN A 99 -6.59 -11.66 -18.62
CA ASN A 99 -5.40 -12.09 -19.35
C ASN A 99 -4.14 -11.75 -18.53
N LYS A 100 -3.25 -12.73 -18.34
CA LYS A 100 -2.02 -12.60 -17.53
C LYS A 100 -1.08 -11.51 -18.08
N MET A 101 -0.87 -11.49 -19.40
CA MET A 101 -0.01 -10.48 -20.03
C MET A 101 -0.62 -9.08 -19.93
N LEU A 102 -1.93 -8.98 -20.12
CA LEU A 102 -2.63 -7.71 -19.98
C LEU A 102 -2.51 -7.18 -18.54
N LEU A 103 -2.67 -8.04 -17.53
CA LEU A 103 -2.47 -7.67 -16.12
C LEU A 103 -1.04 -7.19 -15.86
N PHE A 104 -0.04 -7.92 -16.34
CA PHE A 104 1.36 -7.52 -16.22
C PHE A 104 1.62 -6.13 -16.82
N PHE A 105 1.16 -5.88 -18.05
CA PHE A 105 1.34 -4.58 -18.69
C PHE A 105 0.52 -3.48 -18.00
N THR A 106 -0.63 -3.79 -17.43
CA THR A 106 -1.40 -2.85 -16.60
C THR A 106 -0.58 -2.34 -15.42
N ILE A 107 -0.03 -3.29 -14.66
CA ILE A 107 0.77 -2.99 -13.47
C ILE A 107 2.04 -2.24 -13.87
N LEU A 108 2.73 -2.70 -14.89
CA LEU A 108 3.95 -2.09 -15.39
C LEU A 108 3.71 -0.65 -15.89
N THR A 109 2.61 -0.40 -16.59
CA THR A 109 2.24 0.96 -17.05
C THR A 109 2.03 1.90 -15.88
N GLY A 110 1.25 1.50 -14.87
CA GLY A 110 1.08 2.28 -13.65
C GLY A 110 2.42 2.53 -12.95
N SER A 111 3.28 1.52 -12.89
CA SER A 111 4.60 1.60 -12.26
C SER A 111 5.53 2.59 -12.96
N ILE A 112 5.60 2.54 -14.29
CA ILE A 112 6.43 3.46 -15.09
C ILE A 112 5.91 4.89 -14.95
N LEU A 113 4.58 5.09 -15.01
CA LEU A 113 3.97 6.41 -14.82
C LEU A 113 4.28 6.96 -13.41
N GLY A 114 4.10 6.16 -12.38
CA GLY A 114 4.38 6.56 -10.99
C GLY A 114 5.83 6.95 -10.78
N ALA A 115 6.77 6.12 -11.22
CA ALA A 115 8.20 6.38 -11.12
C ALA A 115 8.58 7.68 -11.85
N PHE A 116 8.04 7.86 -13.04
CA PHE A 116 8.35 9.00 -13.86
C PHE A 116 7.79 10.32 -13.28
N LEU A 117 6.52 10.30 -12.84
CA LEU A 117 5.90 11.47 -12.21
C LEU A 117 6.63 11.86 -10.93
N SER A 118 7.06 10.87 -10.13
CA SER A 118 7.89 11.10 -8.94
C SER A 118 9.21 11.80 -9.27
N TYR A 119 9.88 11.34 -10.33
CA TYR A 119 11.14 11.95 -10.78
C TYR A 119 10.97 13.43 -11.14
N ILE A 120 9.83 13.79 -11.76
CA ILE A 120 9.51 15.19 -12.08
C ILE A 120 9.17 15.99 -10.83
N PHE A 121 8.27 15.47 -9.98
CA PHE A 121 7.80 16.17 -8.79
C PHE A 121 8.89 16.31 -7.72
N ARG A 122 9.91 15.46 -7.74
CA ARG A 122 11.02 15.45 -6.80
C ARG A 122 11.61 16.84 -6.58
N LYS A 123 11.93 17.56 -7.67
CA LYS A 123 12.57 18.87 -7.58
C LYS A 123 11.69 19.85 -6.80
N LYS A 124 10.40 19.91 -7.15
CA LYS A 124 9.46 20.81 -6.49
C LYS A 124 9.24 20.45 -5.03
N LEU A 125 8.92 19.19 -4.73
CA LEU A 125 8.46 18.78 -3.40
C LEU A 125 9.64 18.62 -2.40
N ILE A 126 10.81 18.14 -2.85
CA ILE A 126 11.94 17.86 -1.96
C ILE A 126 12.91 19.04 -1.91
N GLU A 127 13.25 19.67 -3.05
CA GLU A 127 14.29 20.72 -3.10
C GLU A 127 13.71 22.13 -2.88
N GLU A 128 12.55 22.44 -3.49
CA GLU A 128 11.94 23.78 -3.43
C GLU A 128 11.02 23.92 -2.21
N GLU A 129 10.01 23.05 -2.06
CA GLU A 129 9.04 23.09 -0.94
C GLU A 129 9.59 22.45 0.34
N ARG A 130 10.66 21.65 0.25
CA ARG A 130 11.36 21.01 1.38
C ARG A 130 10.43 20.22 2.30
N LEU A 131 9.51 19.47 1.71
CA LEU A 131 8.63 18.62 2.50
C LEU A 131 9.43 17.60 3.31
N GLU A 132 8.88 17.22 4.46
CA GLU A 132 9.59 16.38 5.44
C GLU A 132 9.82 14.96 4.95
N PHE A 133 8.82 14.34 4.31
CA PHE A 133 8.87 12.93 3.92
C PHE A 133 9.32 12.03 5.08
N PRO A 134 8.50 11.88 6.15
CA PRO A 134 8.93 11.26 7.41
C PRO A 134 9.50 9.85 7.25
N ILE A 135 8.98 9.06 6.30
CA ILE A 135 9.43 7.69 6.02
C ILE A 135 10.81 7.72 5.34
N GLY A 136 11.01 8.65 4.40
CA GLY A 136 12.30 8.86 3.73
C GLY A 136 13.40 9.33 4.70
N GLU A 137 13.07 10.20 5.66
CA GLU A 137 13.97 10.61 6.73
C GLU A 137 14.32 9.44 7.66
N ALA A 138 13.35 8.57 7.98
CA ALA A 138 13.60 7.37 8.76
C ALA A 138 14.56 6.40 8.03
N ALA A 139 14.37 6.19 6.72
CA ALA A 139 15.29 5.39 5.90
C ALA A 139 16.72 5.97 5.90
N TYR A 140 16.84 7.31 5.71
CA TYR A 140 18.12 8.01 5.79
C TYR A 140 18.80 7.78 7.13
N THR A 141 18.08 7.94 8.24
CA THR A 141 18.61 7.77 9.59
C THR A 141 19.13 6.34 9.82
N LEU A 142 18.41 5.33 9.33
CA LEU A 142 18.83 3.94 9.42
C LEU A 142 20.12 3.67 8.63
N VAL A 143 20.19 4.12 7.38
CA VAL A 143 21.38 3.91 6.55
C VAL A 143 22.58 4.66 7.12
N SER A 144 22.41 5.92 7.56
CA SER A 144 23.48 6.76 8.09
C SER A 144 24.03 6.27 9.43
N SER A 145 23.18 5.64 10.27
CA SER A 145 23.62 5.09 11.55
C SER A 145 24.51 3.85 11.42
N GLY A 146 24.65 3.28 10.22
CA GLY A 146 25.62 2.24 9.90
C GLY A 146 25.51 0.94 10.69
N LYS A 147 24.37 0.64 11.29
CA LYS A 147 24.19 -0.43 12.31
C LYS A 147 23.49 -1.65 11.72
N ASN A 148 23.78 -2.80 12.07
CA ASN A 148 24.44 -3.60 13.08
C ASN A 148 24.14 -5.07 12.78
N LYS A 149 25.10 -5.97 12.88
CA LYS A 149 24.85 -7.42 12.81
C LYS A 149 23.79 -7.88 13.82
N ASP A 150 23.69 -7.19 14.97
CA ASP A 150 22.71 -7.51 16.01
C ASP A 150 21.27 -7.15 15.61
N SER A 151 21.07 -6.07 14.88
CA SER A 151 19.73 -5.68 14.35
C SER A 151 19.17 -6.77 13.42
N MET A 152 20.01 -7.34 12.56
CA MET A 152 19.60 -8.42 11.66
C MET A 152 19.25 -9.71 12.42
N LYS A 153 19.98 -10.03 13.50
CA LYS A 153 19.64 -11.19 14.36
C LYS A 153 18.25 -11.02 14.98
N ILE A 154 17.95 -9.81 15.49
CA ILE A 154 16.64 -9.52 16.11
C ILE A 154 15.51 -9.69 15.09
N VAL A 155 15.64 -9.11 13.90
CA VAL A 155 14.66 -9.29 12.81
C VAL A 155 14.55 -10.76 12.43
N GLY A 156 15.67 -11.46 12.29
CA GLY A 156 15.70 -12.89 11.95
C GLY A 156 15.01 -13.78 12.99
N VAL A 157 15.23 -13.52 14.27
CA VAL A 157 14.55 -14.24 15.36
C VAL A 157 13.03 -13.97 15.32
N GLY A 158 12.60 -12.71 15.13
CA GLY A 158 11.19 -12.37 14.97
C GLY A 158 10.56 -13.08 13.77
N THR A 159 11.28 -13.12 12.63
CA THR A 159 10.85 -13.81 11.42
C THR A 159 10.69 -15.31 11.66
N LEU A 160 11.65 -15.96 12.31
CA LEU A 160 11.59 -17.39 12.61
C LEU A 160 10.43 -17.74 13.54
N ILE A 161 10.26 -17.00 14.65
CA ILE A 161 9.17 -17.23 15.60
C ILE A 161 7.82 -17.08 14.91
N SER A 162 7.66 -16.00 14.15
CA SER A 162 6.42 -15.74 13.41
C SER A 162 6.15 -16.83 12.36
N SER A 163 7.16 -17.26 11.62
CA SER A 163 7.04 -18.33 10.62
C SER A 163 6.60 -19.64 11.25
N VAL A 164 7.19 -20.01 12.40
CA VAL A 164 6.82 -21.23 13.13
C VAL A 164 5.36 -21.17 13.58
N ILE A 165 4.94 -20.06 14.21
CA ILE A 165 3.55 -19.89 14.65
C ILE A 165 2.60 -19.98 13.45
N SER A 166 2.93 -19.35 12.33
CA SER A 166 2.10 -19.34 11.12
C SER A 166 2.01 -20.71 10.46
N ILE A 167 3.09 -21.48 10.46
CA ILE A 167 3.07 -22.87 9.96
C ILE A 167 2.13 -23.71 10.81
N PHE A 168 2.23 -23.65 12.14
CA PHE A 168 1.36 -24.44 13.03
C PHE A 168 -0.10 -23.99 13.01
N ARG A 169 -0.38 -22.73 12.61
CA ARG A 169 -1.72 -22.19 12.47
C ARG A 169 -2.36 -22.48 11.11
N ASP A 170 -1.59 -22.38 10.01
CA ASP A 170 -2.14 -22.39 8.66
C ASP A 170 -1.91 -23.72 7.92
N PHE A 171 -0.99 -24.56 8.39
CA PHE A 171 -0.66 -25.83 7.76
C PHE A 171 -1.20 -27.03 8.56
N SER A 172 -2.01 -27.87 7.88
CA SER A 172 -2.46 -29.13 8.46
C SER A 172 -1.40 -30.23 8.22
N PHE A 173 -0.73 -30.65 9.28
CA PHE A 173 0.30 -31.71 9.22
C PHE A 173 -0.29 -33.10 8.98
N PHE A 174 -1.55 -33.31 9.34
CA PHE A 174 -2.24 -34.60 9.20
C PHE A 174 -3.45 -34.45 8.29
N LYS A 175 -3.56 -35.33 7.30
CA LYS A 175 -4.66 -35.32 6.36
C LYS A 175 -6.02 -35.45 7.10
N GLY A 176 -6.91 -34.47 6.92
CA GLY A 176 -8.23 -34.45 7.56
C GLY A 176 -8.27 -33.95 9.02
N LYS A 177 -7.15 -33.46 9.58
CA LYS A 177 -7.12 -32.83 10.91
C LYS A 177 -6.93 -31.32 10.81
N ALA A 178 -7.51 -30.59 11.77
CA ALA A 178 -7.31 -29.15 11.90
C ALA A 178 -5.84 -28.81 12.22
N PRO A 179 -5.37 -27.60 11.90
CA PRO A 179 -4.06 -27.11 12.34
C PRO A 179 -3.93 -27.13 13.86
N PHE A 180 -2.70 -27.16 14.37
CA PHE A 180 -2.43 -27.22 15.82
C PHE A 180 -2.86 -25.94 16.56
N ILE A 181 -2.75 -24.79 15.92
CA ILE A 181 -3.14 -23.49 16.48
C ILE A 181 -4.42 -23.04 15.77
N PRO A 182 -5.49 -22.70 16.51
CA PRO A 182 -6.70 -22.16 15.89
C PRO A 182 -6.41 -20.78 15.31
N THR A 183 -6.94 -20.50 14.13
CA THR A 183 -6.77 -19.18 13.47
C THR A 183 -7.41 -18.07 14.28
N VAL A 184 -8.61 -18.33 14.81
CA VAL A 184 -9.33 -17.44 15.73
C VAL A 184 -9.52 -18.16 17.04
N TYR A 185 -9.07 -17.55 18.12
CA TYR A 185 -9.31 -18.05 19.47
C TYR A 185 -10.46 -17.27 20.10
N THR A 186 -11.53 -17.99 20.47
CA THR A 186 -12.69 -17.40 21.11
C THR A 186 -12.72 -17.80 22.59
N LEU A 187 -12.81 -16.83 23.49
CA LEU A 187 -12.91 -17.07 24.91
C LEU A 187 -14.27 -17.74 25.25
N LYS A 188 -14.28 -18.53 26.35
CA LYS A 188 -15.43 -19.38 26.76
C LYS A 188 -16.78 -18.68 26.76
N ASN A 189 -16.83 -17.36 26.95
CA ASN A 189 -18.08 -16.60 26.98
C ASN A 189 -18.52 -16.08 25.58
N GLY A 190 -17.81 -16.39 24.50
CA GLY A 190 -18.15 -15.94 23.14
C GLY A 190 -18.02 -14.43 22.87
N MET A 191 -17.74 -13.64 23.93
CA MET A 191 -17.70 -12.18 23.84
C MET A 191 -16.42 -11.63 23.25
N LEU A 192 -15.32 -12.35 23.40
CA LEU A 192 -14.00 -11.91 22.91
C LEU A 192 -13.39 -12.98 22.04
N SER A 193 -13.07 -12.60 20.82
CA SER A 193 -12.29 -13.41 19.89
C SER A 193 -11.08 -12.63 19.42
N PHE A 194 -9.98 -13.30 19.20
CA PHE A 194 -8.79 -12.68 18.62
C PHE A 194 -8.13 -13.59 17.58
N TYR A 195 -7.60 -12.97 16.57
CA TYR A 195 -6.83 -13.64 15.54
C TYR A 195 -5.42 -13.90 16.02
N VAL A 196 -4.98 -15.15 15.97
CA VAL A 196 -3.62 -15.53 16.38
C VAL A 196 -2.65 -15.13 15.25
N SER A 197 -2.17 -13.90 15.29
CA SER A 197 -1.31 -13.34 14.25
C SER A 197 -0.14 -12.54 14.84
N PRO A 198 1.10 -13.06 14.74
CA PRO A 198 2.29 -12.27 15.02
C PRO A 198 2.41 -11.01 14.17
N LEU A 199 1.92 -11.06 12.92
CA LEU A 199 1.92 -9.94 11.99
C LEU A 199 1.07 -8.78 12.53
N LEU A 200 -0.15 -9.05 13.03
CA LEU A 200 -1.02 -8.01 13.58
C LEU A 200 -0.43 -7.41 14.87
N LEU A 201 0.24 -8.21 15.70
CA LEU A 201 1.02 -7.69 16.82
C LEU A 201 2.13 -6.75 16.35
N GLY A 202 2.85 -7.13 15.31
CA GLY A 202 3.90 -6.31 14.68
C GLY A 202 3.35 -4.99 14.13
N ILE A 203 2.25 -5.02 13.38
CA ILE A 203 1.55 -3.82 12.90
C ILE A 203 1.19 -2.91 14.08
N GLY A 204 0.59 -3.47 15.11
CA GLY A 204 0.20 -2.71 16.29
C GLY A 204 1.38 -2.04 16.97
N TYR A 205 2.50 -2.74 17.12
CA TYR A 205 3.72 -2.20 17.70
C TYR A 205 4.25 -0.99 16.89
N ILE A 206 4.27 -1.10 15.56
CA ILE A 206 4.75 -0.04 14.65
C ILE A 206 3.83 1.18 14.70
N LEU A 207 2.51 0.98 14.66
CA LEU A 207 1.53 2.06 14.72
C LEU A 207 1.55 2.82 16.07
N GLY A 208 1.98 2.16 17.14
CA GLY A 208 2.06 2.72 18.48
C GLY A 208 0.70 2.80 19.18
N PHE A 209 0.75 3.08 20.48
CA PHE A 209 -0.41 3.00 21.38
C PHE A 209 -1.58 3.90 20.96
N THR A 210 -1.32 5.16 20.64
CA THR A 210 -2.40 6.12 20.35
C THR A 210 -3.25 5.68 19.16
N ASN A 211 -2.60 5.31 18.05
CA ASN A 211 -3.29 4.89 16.83
C ASN A 211 -4.06 3.57 17.03
N THR A 212 -3.45 2.62 17.73
CA THR A 212 -4.07 1.31 17.98
C THR A 212 -5.19 1.38 19.00
N PHE A 213 -5.11 2.28 19.97
CA PHE A 213 -6.19 2.54 20.92
C PHE A 213 -7.40 3.14 20.21
N ILE A 214 -7.19 4.11 19.32
CA ILE A 214 -8.27 4.69 18.50
C ILE A 214 -8.89 3.65 17.56
N TRP A 215 -8.06 2.78 16.97
CA TRP A 215 -8.55 1.63 16.20
C TRP A 215 -9.41 0.72 17.06
N PHE A 216 -8.92 0.37 18.26
CA PHE A 216 -9.67 -0.46 19.21
C PHE A 216 -11.01 0.18 19.61
N LEU A 217 -11.05 1.49 19.85
CA LEU A 217 -12.29 2.19 20.17
C LEU A 217 -13.32 2.07 19.04
N GLY A 218 -12.91 2.18 17.77
CA GLY A 218 -13.80 1.98 16.62
C GLY A 218 -14.39 0.58 16.57
N GLY A 219 -13.55 -0.45 16.71
CA GLY A 219 -13.99 -1.84 16.74
C GLY A 219 -14.85 -2.17 17.96
N ALA A 220 -14.46 -1.69 19.13
CA ALA A 220 -15.21 -1.87 20.38
C ALA A 220 -16.60 -1.21 20.31
N PHE A 221 -16.70 -0.01 19.74
CA PHE A 221 -17.98 0.67 19.55
C PHE A 221 -18.93 -0.20 18.70
N ILE A 222 -18.44 -0.73 17.61
CA ILE A 222 -19.27 -1.60 16.75
C ILE A 222 -19.64 -2.89 17.49
N HIS A 223 -18.67 -3.58 18.08
CA HIS A 223 -18.86 -4.91 18.65
C HIS A 223 -19.67 -4.92 19.95
N PHE A 224 -19.40 -3.98 20.86
CA PHE A 224 -20.02 -3.96 22.20
C PHE A 224 -21.23 -3.03 22.30
N ILE A 225 -21.41 -2.08 21.38
CA ILE A 225 -22.51 -1.12 21.46
C ILE A 225 -23.47 -1.29 20.26
N ALA A 226 -22.97 -1.06 19.04
CA ALA A 226 -23.85 -0.99 17.88
C ALA A 226 -24.46 -2.35 17.50
N ALA A 227 -23.66 -3.42 17.49
CA ALA A 227 -24.15 -4.76 17.13
C ALA A 227 -25.16 -5.35 18.14
N PRO A 228 -24.96 -5.24 19.47
CA PRO A 228 -25.99 -5.64 20.45
C PRO A 228 -27.29 -4.85 20.31
N ILE A 229 -27.22 -3.53 20.08
CA ILE A 229 -28.42 -2.70 19.86
C ILE A 229 -29.14 -3.14 18.58
N ALA A 230 -28.40 -3.40 17.50
CA ALA A 230 -28.96 -3.87 16.24
C ALA A 230 -29.65 -5.23 16.41
N LYS A 231 -29.03 -6.15 17.15
CA LYS A 231 -29.61 -7.46 17.51
C LYS A 231 -30.87 -7.30 18.34
N PHE A 232 -30.86 -6.43 19.35
CA PHE A 232 -32.04 -6.15 20.18
C PHE A 232 -33.21 -5.58 19.36
N LYS A 233 -32.91 -4.71 18.38
CA LYS A 233 -33.91 -4.13 17.48
C LYS A 233 -34.24 -5.00 16.26
N ASN A 234 -33.69 -6.20 16.16
CA ASN A 234 -33.86 -7.13 15.03
C ASN A 234 -33.54 -6.50 13.67
N ILE A 235 -32.47 -5.71 13.58
CA ILE A 235 -32.01 -5.10 12.33
C ILE A 235 -31.24 -6.15 11.52
N ALA A 236 -31.89 -6.73 10.49
CA ALA A 236 -31.33 -7.82 9.69
C ALA A 236 -30.07 -7.40 8.90
N ASP A 237 -30.04 -6.15 8.38
CA ASP A 237 -28.99 -5.67 7.47
C ASP A 237 -27.88 -4.88 8.17
N PHE A 238 -27.68 -5.09 9.47
CA PHE A 238 -26.73 -4.29 10.26
C PHE A 238 -25.32 -4.29 9.67
N ASP A 239 -24.80 -5.42 9.22
CA ASP A 239 -23.44 -5.49 8.65
C ASP A 239 -23.33 -4.70 7.34
N ILE A 240 -24.37 -4.71 6.51
CA ILE A 240 -24.42 -3.94 5.27
C ILE A 240 -24.50 -2.43 5.59
N MET A 241 -25.28 -2.05 6.61
CA MET A 241 -25.39 -0.67 7.10
C MET A 241 -24.05 -0.17 7.65
N LYS A 242 -23.40 -0.96 8.52
CA LYS A 242 -22.08 -0.70 9.07
C LYS A 242 -21.04 -0.51 7.95
N ASN A 243 -21.04 -1.39 6.96
CA ASN A 243 -20.10 -1.31 5.85
C ASN A 243 -20.35 -0.05 5.00
N SER A 244 -21.62 0.30 4.73
CA SER A 244 -21.96 1.52 4.00
C SER A 244 -21.47 2.79 4.73
N PHE A 245 -21.68 2.87 6.05
CA PHE A 245 -21.16 3.96 6.87
C PHE A 245 -19.63 4.00 6.90
N GLY A 246 -18.98 2.86 7.14
CA GLY A 246 -17.52 2.76 7.23
C GLY A 246 -16.82 3.13 5.91
N MET A 247 -17.37 2.72 4.76
CA MET A 247 -16.88 3.11 3.44
C MET A 247 -16.96 4.63 3.25
N GLY A 248 -18.13 5.22 3.53
CA GLY A 248 -18.30 6.67 3.47
C GLY A 248 -17.29 7.38 4.37
N PHE A 249 -17.11 6.90 5.59
CA PHE A 249 -16.18 7.46 6.56
C PHE A 249 -14.74 7.47 6.06
N MET A 250 -14.26 6.36 5.51
CA MET A 250 -12.91 6.25 4.95
C MET A 250 -12.70 7.17 3.74
N ILE A 251 -13.67 7.22 2.83
CA ILE A 251 -13.64 8.13 1.68
C ILE A 251 -13.66 9.60 2.14
N GLY A 252 -14.48 9.95 3.14
CA GLY A 252 -14.54 11.29 3.72
C GLY A 252 -13.20 11.74 4.29
N ILE A 253 -12.48 10.85 4.98
CA ILE A 253 -11.12 11.12 5.47
C ILE A 253 -10.18 11.40 4.29
N GLY A 254 -10.20 10.56 3.25
CA GLY A 254 -9.35 10.75 2.08
C GLY A 254 -9.61 12.08 1.37
N ILE A 255 -10.89 12.44 1.18
CA ILE A 255 -11.28 13.74 0.62
C ILE A 255 -10.77 14.89 1.50
N SER A 256 -10.90 14.77 2.82
CA SER A 256 -10.42 15.78 3.76
C SER A 256 -8.90 15.99 3.67
N ILE A 257 -8.12 14.91 3.49
CA ILE A 257 -6.67 15.00 3.26
C ILE A 257 -6.37 15.80 2.00
N ILE A 258 -7.08 15.52 0.90
CA ILE A 258 -6.94 16.25 -0.36
C ILE A 258 -7.30 17.74 -0.18
N ILE A 259 -8.41 18.02 0.49
CA ILE A 259 -8.84 19.41 0.77
C ILE A 259 -7.79 20.16 1.59
N LYS A 260 -7.25 19.54 2.65
CA LYS A 260 -6.18 20.15 3.48
C LYS A 260 -4.91 20.48 2.68
N ILE A 261 -4.62 19.69 1.65
CA ILE A 261 -3.49 19.90 0.77
C ILE A 261 -3.74 21.08 -0.16
N LEU A 262 -4.97 21.21 -0.69
CA LEU A 262 -5.34 22.24 -1.64
C LEU A 262 -5.61 23.59 -0.97
N LEU A 263 -6.03 23.62 0.30
CA LEU A 263 -6.25 24.86 1.03
C LEU A 263 -4.91 25.51 1.38
N PRO A 264 -4.68 26.78 0.98
CA PRO A 264 -3.48 27.49 1.35
C PRO A 264 -3.44 27.68 2.88
N LYS A 265 -2.46 27.09 3.55
CA LYS A 265 -2.16 27.48 4.93
C LYS A 265 -1.69 28.92 4.93
N LYS A 266 -2.30 29.78 5.78
CA LYS A 266 -1.69 31.07 6.15
C LYS A 266 -0.23 30.81 6.54
N HIS A 267 0.69 31.44 5.81
CA HIS A 267 2.11 31.36 6.05
C HIS A 267 2.42 31.63 7.52
N GLU A 268 2.95 30.64 8.22
CA GLU A 268 3.93 30.89 9.26
C GLU A 268 5.21 31.28 8.53
N THR A 269 5.43 32.59 8.44
CA THR A 269 6.68 33.20 8.02
C THR A 269 7.71 32.92 9.13
N ASP A 270 8.52 31.87 8.96
CA ASP A 270 9.82 31.88 9.60
C ASP A 270 10.86 31.07 8.82
N THR A 271 12.00 31.73 8.70
CA THR A 271 13.31 31.30 8.20
C THR A 271 13.55 31.36 6.69
N LYS A 272 13.63 32.58 6.16
CA LYS A 272 14.65 32.91 5.16
C LYS A 272 16.03 32.84 5.86
N ASN A 273 16.77 31.74 5.64
CA ASN A 273 18.23 31.84 5.66
C ASN A 273 18.90 30.63 4.99
N ASN A 274 19.72 30.98 3.99
CA ASN A 274 20.88 30.25 3.49
C ASN A 274 20.71 28.80 2.97
N ALA A 275 20.20 28.67 1.76
CA ALA A 275 20.53 27.53 0.93
C ALA A 275 21.35 27.98 -0.29
N LYS A 276 22.65 27.77 -0.25
CA LYS A 276 23.45 27.63 -1.46
C LYS A 276 22.85 26.47 -2.26
N SER A 277 22.13 26.79 -3.31
CA SER A 277 21.59 25.79 -4.25
C SER A 277 22.78 25.02 -4.84
N LEU A 278 22.90 23.75 -4.47
CA LEU A 278 23.69 22.82 -5.24
C LEU A 278 23.03 22.73 -6.62
N LYS A 279 23.64 23.37 -7.62
CA LYS A 279 23.27 23.20 -9.03
C LYS A 279 23.52 21.73 -9.40
N ILE A 280 22.54 20.88 -9.14
CA ILE A 280 22.47 19.56 -9.76
C ILE A 280 21.80 19.78 -11.12
N SER A 281 22.56 19.54 -12.18
CA SER A 281 22.15 19.75 -13.57
C SER A 281 20.77 19.13 -13.81
N SER A 282 19.79 19.98 -14.07
CA SER A 282 18.49 19.56 -14.59
C SER A 282 18.70 18.97 -15.98
N ILE A 283 18.60 17.66 -16.11
CA ILE A 283 18.27 17.07 -17.40
C ILE A 283 16.93 17.69 -17.81
N ASN A 284 16.89 18.27 -19.00
CA ASN A 284 15.65 18.82 -19.55
C ASN A 284 14.62 17.70 -19.59
N SER A 285 13.75 17.61 -18.59
CA SER A 285 12.83 16.49 -18.37
C SER A 285 11.64 16.48 -19.37
N ALA A 286 11.43 17.59 -20.06
CA ALA A 286 10.32 17.76 -20.98
C ALA A 286 10.26 16.71 -22.13
N PRO A 287 11.37 16.40 -22.85
CA PRO A 287 11.29 15.38 -23.91
C PRO A 287 11.04 13.97 -23.37
N VAL A 288 11.61 13.64 -22.20
CA VAL A 288 11.37 12.33 -21.56
C VAL A 288 9.93 12.22 -21.07
N LEU A 289 9.35 13.33 -20.57
CA LEU A 289 7.93 13.40 -20.22
C LEU A 289 7.05 13.11 -21.44
N GLY A 290 7.35 13.74 -22.56
CA GLY A 290 6.61 13.53 -23.80
C GLY A 290 6.64 12.08 -24.26
N ILE A 291 7.81 11.44 -24.26
CA ILE A 291 7.97 10.04 -24.70
C ILE A 291 7.19 9.08 -23.80
N LEU A 292 7.28 9.24 -22.48
CA LEU A 292 6.62 8.31 -21.55
C LEU A 292 5.10 8.53 -21.48
N THR A 293 4.63 9.77 -21.62
CA THR A 293 3.19 10.02 -21.76
C THR A 293 2.62 9.48 -23.06
N ILE A 294 3.36 9.58 -24.17
CA ILE A 294 3.00 8.97 -25.45
C ILE A 294 2.98 7.44 -25.32
N PHE A 295 3.97 6.84 -24.66
CA PHE A 295 4.03 5.42 -24.43
C PHE A 295 2.83 4.93 -23.58
N ALA A 296 2.53 5.60 -22.48
CA ALA A 296 1.36 5.29 -21.66
C ALA A 296 0.05 5.47 -22.43
N PHE A 297 -0.07 6.53 -23.24
CA PHE A 297 -1.22 6.77 -24.10
C PHE A 297 -1.42 5.64 -25.10
N ILE A 298 -0.36 5.20 -25.78
CA ILE A 298 -0.41 4.09 -26.74
C ILE A 298 -0.87 2.81 -26.03
N ILE A 299 -0.28 2.48 -24.88
CA ILE A 299 -0.67 1.29 -24.13
C ILE A 299 -2.13 1.36 -23.70
N ILE A 300 -2.56 2.46 -23.07
CA ILE A 300 -3.95 2.60 -22.58
C ILE A 300 -4.94 2.54 -23.74
N SER A 301 -4.66 3.24 -24.83
CA SER A 301 -5.56 3.31 -25.99
C SER A 301 -5.61 1.99 -26.75
N MET A 302 -4.46 1.38 -27.09
CA MET A 302 -4.40 0.18 -27.93
C MET A 302 -4.75 -1.10 -27.18
N ILE A 303 -4.24 -1.27 -25.96
CA ILE A 303 -4.43 -2.51 -25.19
C ILE A 303 -5.86 -2.60 -24.66
N TYR A 304 -6.41 -1.51 -24.16
CA TYR A 304 -7.77 -1.52 -23.58
C TYR A 304 -8.86 -1.16 -24.57
N LYS A 305 -8.50 -0.81 -25.79
CA LYS A 305 -9.45 -0.38 -26.83
C LYS A 305 -10.38 0.75 -26.35
N ILE A 306 -9.81 1.65 -25.55
CA ILE A 306 -10.52 2.83 -25.02
C ILE A 306 -10.33 3.96 -26.03
N SER A 307 -11.31 4.87 -26.11
CA SER A 307 -11.17 6.04 -26.99
C SER A 307 -9.91 6.85 -26.64
N PRO A 308 -9.21 7.42 -27.60
CA PRO A 308 -8.05 8.28 -27.38
C PRO A 308 -8.34 9.42 -26.38
N PHE A 309 -9.53 9.97 -26.43
CA PHE A 309 -9.99 11.02 -25.51
C PHE A 309 -9.98 10.55 -24.05
N LEU A 310 -10.58 9.39 -23.75
CA LEU A 310 -10.59 8.84 -22.38
C LEU A 310 -9.19 8.41 -21.94
N SER A 311 -8.33 7.95 -22.84
CA SER A 311 -6.94 7.63 -22.53
C SER A 311 -6.14 8.85 -22.08
N ILE A 312 -6.35 10.00 -22.71
CA ILE A 312 -5.77 11.28 -22.28
C ILE A 312 -6.26 11.65 -20.88
N ILE A 313 -7.56 11.49 -20.62
CA ILE A 313 -8.14 11.79 -19.31
C ILE A 313 -7.54 10.89 -18.21
N VAL A 314 -7.34 9.60 -18.47
CA VAL A 314 -6.68 8.70 -17.50
C VAL A 314 -5.28 9.20 -17.16
N ILE A 315 -4.51 9.66 -18.15
CA ILE A 315 -3.17 10.23 -17.92
C ILE A 315 -3.25 11.51 -17.09
N ILE A 316 -4.20 12.40 -17.39
CA ILE A 316 -4.41 13.63 -16.62
C ILE A 316 -4.76 13.28 -15.16
N ILE A 317 -5.64 12.31 -14.94
CA ILE A 317 -5.99 11.83 -13.59
C ILE A 317 -4.74 11.29 -12.89
N CYS A 318 -3.92 10.47 -13.57
CA CYS A 318 -2.66 9.97 -13.00
C CYS A 318 -1.74 11.11 -12.58
N ILE A 319 -1.56 12.13 -13.41
CA ILE A 319 -0.69 13.29 -13.12
C ILE A 319 -1.20 14.05 -11.89
N LEU A 320 -2.48 14.40 -11.86
CA LEU A 320 -3.09 15.15 -10.76
C LEU A 320 -3.08 14.36 -9.44
N CYS A 321 -3.49 13.10 -9.50
CA CYS A 321 -3.54 12.24 -8.32
C CYS A 321 -2.13 11.91 -7.80
N ALA A 322 -1.14 11.68 -8.67
CA ALA A 322 0.25 11.45 -8.27
C ALA A 322 0.88 12.69 -7.63
N ALA A 323 0.56 13.90 -8.12
CA ALA A 323 1.00 15.14 -7.48
C ALA A 323 0.43 15.28 -6.07
N ILE A 324 -0.87 15.02 -5.90
CA ILE A 324 -1.54 15.03 -4.59
C ILE A 324 -0.97 13.94 -3.68
N ALA A 325 -0.75 12.73 -4.19
CA ALA A 325 -0.15 11.61 -3.47
C ALA A 325 1.25 11.95 -2.94
N GLY A 326 2.09 12.51 -3.80
CA GLY A 326 3.45 12.93 -3.42
C GLY A 326 3.44 14.03 -2.36
N TYR A 327 2.55 15.02 -2.48
CA TYR A 327 2.42 16.10 -1.51
C TYR A 327 1.86 15.60 -0.17
N SER A 328 0.82 14.73 -0.21
CA SER A 328 0.24 14.10 0.98
C SER A 328 1.30 13.31 1.74
N THR A 329 2.00 12.42 1.04
CA THR A 329 3.07 11.59 1.63
C THR A 329 4.19 12.45 2.21
N GLY A 330 4.56 13.52 1.49
CA GLY A 330 5.60 14.45 1.95
C GLY A 330 5.27 15.19 3.23
N LYS A 331 4.00 15.52 3.44
CA LYS A 331 3.53 16.24 4.65
C LYS A 331 3.12 15.33 5.80
N THR A 332 2.46 14.21 5.49
CA THR A 332 1.75 13.42 6.51
C THR A 332 2.29 11.99 6.63
N GLY A 333 3.10 11.52 5.69
CA GLY A 333 3.47 10.12 5.57
C GLY A 333 2.33 9.21 5.10
N ILE A 334 1.16 9.76 4.73
CA ILE A 334 -0.03 8.98 4.34
C ILE A 334 -0.30 9.14 2.84
N ASN A 335 -0.61 8.03 2.18
CA ASN A 335 -0.97 7.99 0.77
C ASN A 335 -2.26 7.19 0.57
N PRO A 336 -3.41 7.84 0.38
CA PRO A 336 -4.71 7.18 0.24
C PRO A 336 -4.94 6.67 -1.21
N MET A 337 -4.22 5.63 -1.63
CA MET A 337 -4.23 5.09 -2.99
C MET A 337 -5.62 4.64 -3.46
N GLU A 338 -6.43 4.10 -2.56
CA GLU A 338 -7.80 3.65 -2.82
C GLU A 338 -8.71 4.81 -3.25
N ILE A 339 -8.50 6.00 -2.70
CA ILE A 339 -9.30 7.18 -3.06
C ILE A 339 -9.04 7.59 -4.50
N TYR A 340 -7.79 7.56 -4.94
CA TYR A 340 -7.45 7.88 -6.33
C TYR A 340 -8.02 6.86 -7.31
N ALA A 341 -8.04 5.57 -6.93
CA ALA A 341 -8.71 4.52 -7.69
C ALA A 341 -10.21 4.80 -7.83
N VAL A 342 -10.89 5.13 -6.73
CA VAL A 342 -12.32 5.49 -6.74
C VAL A 342 -12.57 6.71 -7.63
N ILE A 343 -11.79 7.77 -7.49
CA ILE A 343 -11.90 8.98 -8.32
C ILE A 343 -11.78 8.62 -9.80
N SER A 344 -10.79 7.79 -10.16
CA SER A 344 -10.57 7.41 -11.56
C SER A 344 -11.76 6.65 -12.15
N ILE A 345 -12.32 5.71 -11.40
CA ILE A 345 -13.50 4.93 -11.82
C ILE A 345 -14.70 5.86 -12.01
N LEU A 346 -14.99 6.72 -11.02
CA LEU A 346 -16.13 7.62 -11.09
C LEU A 346 -16.05 8.60 -12.26
N VAL A 347 -14.88 9.22 -12.46
CA VAL A 347 -14.68 10.16 -13.56
C VAL A 347 -14.81 9.48 -14.92
N ILE A 348 -14.16 8.33 -15.10
CA ILE A 348 -14.19 7.61 -16.37
C ILE A 348 -15.60 7.04 -16.65
N SER A 349 -16.27 6.48 -15.64
CA SER A 349 -17.64 5.98 -15.79
C SER A 349 -18.63 7.10 -16.15
N PHE A 350 -18.52 8.25 -15.48
CA PHE A 350 -19.36 9.40 -15.76
C PHE A 350 -19.15 9.94 -17.19
N LEU A 351 -17.89 10.13 -17.60
CA LEU A 351 -17.58 10.61 -18.93
C LEU A 351 -17.99 9.62 -20.02
N ASN A 352 -17.78 8.32 -19.79
CA ASN A 352 -18.24 7.30 -20.73
C ASN A 352 -19.78 7.32 -20.88
N SER A 353 -20.50 7.45 -19.79
CA SER A 353 -21.97 7.59 -19.82
C SER A 353 -22.43 8.86 -20.54
N LEU A 354 -21.75 9.98 -20.30
CA LEU A 354 -22.04 11.25 -20.96
C LEU A 354 -21.81 11.17 -22.47
N LEU A 355 -20.67 10.61 -22.89
CA LEU A 355 -20.32 10.46 -24.31
C LEU A 355 -21.29 9.54 -25.06
N ASN A 356 -21.70 8.44 -24.41
CA ASN A 356 -22.70 7.52 -24.98
C ASN A 356 -24.10 8.14 -25.05
N GLY A 357 -24.49 8.96 -24.05
CA GLY A 357 -25.78 9.65 -23.99
C GLY A 357 -25.91 10.75 -25.05
N LEU A 358 -24.83 11.46 -25.33
CA LEU A 358 -24.82 12.54 -26.33
C LEU A 358 -24.83 12.04 -27.78
N LYS A 359 -24.80 10.71 -28.03
CA LYS A 359 -24.77 10.09 -29.38
C LYS A 359 -23.79 10.80 -30.33
N ILE A 360 -22.64 11.24 -29.82
CA ILE A 360 -21.60 11.89 -30.62
C ILE A 360 -21.03 10.81 -31.53
N GLY A 361 -21.62 10.74 -32.71
CA GLY A 361 -21.52 9.62 -33.65
C GLY A 361 -20.21 9.54 -34.42
N SER A 362 -19.08 9.59 -33.76
CA SER A 362 -17.81 9.20 -34.35
C SER A 362 -17.21 8.05 -33.55
N SER A 363 -16.67 7.06 -34.24
CA SER A 363 -15.93 5.92 -33.70
C SER A 363 -14.81 6.28 -32.72
N VAL A 364 -14.44 7.56 -32.64
CA VAL A 364 -13.42 8.12 -31.76
C VAL A 364 -13.93 8.31 -30.32
N PHE A 365 -15.23 8.47 -30.10
CA PHE A 365 -15.81 8.81 -28.80
C PHE A 365 -16.64 7.68 -28.17
N SER A 366 -17.18 6.75 -28.97
CA SER A 366 -18.01 5.66 -28.45
C SER A 366 -17.16 4.46 -28.05
N THR A 367 -17.16 4.11 -26.77
CA THR A 367 -16.53 2.89 -26.30
C THR A 367 -17.40 2.21 -25.26
N ASN A 368 -17.70 0.94 -25.47
CA ASN A 368 -18.27 0.07 -24.46
C ASN A 368 -17.17 -0.32 -23.47
N ILE A 369 -16.91 0.53 -22.47
CA ILE A 369 -15.95 0.21 -21.42
C ILE A 369 -16.51 -0.91 -20.56
N THR A 370 -15.80 -2.04 -20.53
CA THR A 370 -16.18 -3.18 -19.69
C THR A 370 -15.84 -2.91 -18.22
N LEU A 371 -16.53 -3.60 -17.30
CA LEU A 371 -16.22 -3.55 -15.88
C LEU A 371 -14.73 -3.87 -15.62
N LEU A 372 -14.19 -4.88 -16.27
CA LEU A 372 -12.77 -5.26 -16.16
C LEU A 372 -11.84 -4.11 -16.58
N THR A 373 -12.17 -3.42 -17.66
CA THR A 373 -11.39 -2.26 -18.13
C THR A 373 -11.35 -1.14 -17.10
N LEU A 374 -12.48 -0.85 -16.43
CA LEU A 374 -12.52 0.15 -15.36
C LEU A 374 -11.62 -0.23 -14.19
N PHE A 375 -11.59 -1.51 -13.79
CA PHE A 375 -10.69 -1.96 -12.74
C PHE A 375 -9.22 -1.96 -13.16
N PHE A 376 -8.91 -2.17 -14.42
CA PHE A 376 -7.55 -2.00 -14.93
C PHE A 376 -7.11 -0.53 -14.92
N ILE A 377 -7.99 0.39 -15.30
CA ILE A 377 -7.71 1.84 -15.19
C ILE A 377 -7.48 2.23 -13.73
N ALA A 378 -8.35 1.78 -12.82
CA ALA A 378 -8.19 2.01 -11.39
C ALA A 378 -6.86 1.46 -10.87
N CYS A 379 -6.45 0.29 -11.33
CA CYS A 379 -5.17 -0.32 -10.99
C CYS A 379 -3.99 0.53 -11.48
N ILE A 380 -4.01 1.02 -12.73
CA ILE A 380 -2.97 1.93 -13.25
C ILE A 380 -2.85 3.16 -12.36
N VAL A 381 -3.96 3.82 -12.04
CA VAL A 381 -3.97 5.03 -11.23
C VAL A 381 -3.50 4.74 -9.79
N ALA A 382 -3.99 3.67 -9.16
CA ALA A 382 -3.60 3.31 -7.80
C ALA A 382 -2.11 2.95 -7.70
N VAL A 383 -1.58 2.17 -8.66
CA VAL A 383 -0.15 1.82 -8.71
C VAL A 383 0.69 3.07 -8.95
N ALA A 384 0.30 3.92 -9.90
CA ALA A 384 1.03 5.15 -10.20
C ALA A 384 1.08 6.10 -8.99
N CYS A 385 -0.06 6.31 -8.30
CA CYS A 385 -0.15 7.17 -7.13
C CYS A 385 0.54 6.55 -5.91
N GLY A 386 0.45 5.22 -5.74
CA GLY A 386 1.14 4.49 -4.68
C GLY A 386 2.63 4.66 -4.79
N LEU A 387 3.17 4.37 -5.96
CA LEU A 387 4.59 4.56 -6.26
C LEU A 387 5.00 6.03 -6.19
N ALA A 388 4.16 6.98 -6.60
CA ALA A 388 4.52 8.39 -6.51
C ALA A 388 4.85 8.82 -5.08
N GLY A 389 4.11 8.35 -4.08
CA GLY A 389 4.40 8.61 -2.67
C GLY A 389 5.66 7.91 -2.17
N ASP A 390 5.83 6.64 -2.50
CA ASP A 390 6.95 5.82 -2.04
C ASP A 390 8.28 6.28 -2.62
N ILE A 391 8.33 6.44 -3.93
CA ILE A 391 9.52 6.88 -4.65
C ILE A 391 9.99 8.26 -4.19
N LEU A 392 9.06 9.15 -3.82
CA LEU A 392 9.44 10.44 -3.27
C LEU A 392 10.05 10.32 -1.85
N ASN A 393 9.63 9.35 -1.03
CA ASN A 393 10.33 9.01 0.21
C ASN A 393 11.76 8.52 -0.08
N ASP A 394 11.92 7.65 -1.07
CA ASP A 394 13.23 7.14 -1.48
C ASP A 394 14.12 8.23 -2.06
N PHE A 395 13.57 9.13 -2.88
CA PHE A 395 14.30 10.30 -3.35
C PHE A 395 14.70 11.26 -2.22
N LYS A 396 13.88 11.39 -1.17
CA LYS A 396 14.24 12.18 0.01
C LYS A 396 15.42 11.55 0.75
N SER A 397 15.38 10.26 0.99
CA SER A 397 16.52 9.51 1.56
C SER A 397 17.77 9.65 0.69
N GLY A 398 17.64 9.47 -0.62
CA GLY A 398 18.74 9.63 -1.56
C GLY A 398 19.28 11.06 -1.67
N PHE A 399 18.42 12.06 -1.55
CA PHE A 399 18.81 13.47 -1.50
C PHE A 399 19.73 13.74 -0.29
N ASN A 400 19.33 13.24 0.88
CA ASN A 400 20.12 13.37 2.10
C ASN A 400 21.45 12.60 2.03
N MET A 401 21.47 11.43 1.35
CA MET A 401 22.66 10.62 1.09
C MET A 401 23.50 11.13 -0.09
N LYS A 402 23.04 12.15 -0.81
CA LYS A 402 23.69 12.68 -2.03
C LYS A 402 23.83 11.61 -3.13
N VAL A 403 22.83 10.75 -3.27
CA VAL A 403 22.68 9.79 -4.38
C VAL A 403 22.23 10.54 -5.63
N ARG A 404 22.62 10.06 -6.80
CA ARG A 404 22.13 10.63 -8.06
C ARG A 404 20.67 10.23 -8.28
N PRO A 405 19.76 11.19 -8.44
CA PRO A 405 18.34 10.88 -8.62
C PRO A 405 18.04 9.94 -9.78
N PHE A 406 18.82 10.04 -10.86
CA PHE A 406 18.66 9.17 -12.02
C PHE A 406 19.05 7.71 -11.73
N GLU A 407 20.02 7.46 -10.86
CA GLU A 407 20.40 6.10 -10.46
C GLU A 407 19.31 5.45 -9.59
N GLN A 408 18.66 6.23 -8.71
CA GLN A 408 17.49 5.77 -7.96
C GLN A 408 16.29 5.53 -8.91
N PHE A 409 16.01 6.45 -9.83
CA PHE A 409 14.95 6.29 -10.82
C PHE A 409 15.07 5.00 -11.62
N ILE A 410 16.28 4.67 -12.09
CA ILE A 410 16.52 3.38 -12.77
C ILE A 410 16.27 2.21 -11.79
N GLY A 411 16.73 2.34 -10.56
CA GLY A 411 16.47 1.34 -9.51
C GLY A 411 14.99 1.07 -9.31
N GLU A 412 14.19 2.14 -9.20
CA GLU A 412 12.72 2.05 -9.09
C GLU A 412 12.09 1.31 -10.27
N ILE A 413 12.48 1.66 -11.50
CA ILE A 413 11.96 1.00 -12.71
C ILE A 413 12.28 -0.50 -12.69
N ILE A 414 13.51 -0.87 -12.31
CA ILE A 414 13.92 -2.29 -12.21
C ILE A 414 13.09 -3.00 -11.16
N GLY A 415 13.00 -2.43 -9.94
CA GLY A 415 12.23 -3.00 -8.84
C GLY A 415 10.75 -3.15 -9.19
N ALA A 416 10.15 -2.11 -9.75
CA ALA A 416 8.75 -2.11 -10.17
C ALA A 416 8.45 -3.11 -11.29
N ALA A 417 9.36 -3.29 -12.27
CA ALA A 417 9.18 -4.26 -13.34
C ALA A 417 9.20 -5.71 -12.81
N VAL A 418 10.16 -6.03 -11.93
CA VAL A 418 10.23 -7.33 -11.26
C VAL A 418 8.97 -7.57 -10.43
N SER A 419 8.58 -6.59 -9.67
CA SER A 419 7.40 -6.66 -8.80
C SER A 419 6.11 -6.83 -9.60
N SER A 420 5.98 -6.17 -10.76
CA SER A 420 4.85 -6.35 -11.66
C SER A 420 4.69 -7.80 -12.11
N ALA A 421 5.80 -8.49 -12.40
CA ALA A 421 5.79 -9.91 -12.77
C ALA A 421 5.41 -10.79 -11.57
N VAL A 422 6.01 -10.54 -10.40
CA VAL A 422 5.74 -11.30 -9.16
C VAL A 422 4.27 -11.16 -8.75
N ILE A 423 3.74 -9.93 -8.73
CA ILE A 423 2.35 -9.67 -8.33
C ILE A 423 1.37 -10.27 -9.33
N THR A 424 1.66 -10.17 -10.63
CA THR A 424 0.83 -10.84 -11.65
C THR A 424 0.74 -12.35 -11.39
N PHE A 425 1.86 -12.99 -11.12
CA PHE A 425 1.90 -14.43 -10.83
C PHE A 425 1.12 -14.77 -9.55
N LEU A 426 1.37 -14.04 -8.47
CA LEU A 426 0.71 -14.27 -7.17
C LEU A 426 -0.78 -13.96 -7.19
N PHE A 427 -1.23 -12.99 -7.99
CA PHE A 427 -2.65 -12.70 -8.16
C PHE A 427 -3.42 -13.94 -8.58
N PHE A 428 -2.95 -14.63 -9.62
CA PHE A 428 -3.62 -15.87 -10.07
C PHE A 428 -3.50 -17.00 -9.05
N ILE A 429 -2.37 -17.13 -8.35
CA ILE A 429 -2.22 -18.15 -7.29
C ILE A 429 -3.26 -17.91 -6.20
N PHE A 430 -3.30 -16.72 -5.63
CA PHE A 430 -4.15 -16.43 -4.48
C PHE A 430 -5.64 -16.58 -4.81
N PHE A 431 -6.10 -16.01 -5.92
CA PHE A 431 -7.51 -16.11 -6.30
C PHE A 431 -7.95 -17.46 -6.90
N ASN A 432 -7.01 -18.37 -7.17
CA ASN A 432 -7.32 -19.78 -7.41
C ASN A 432 -7.48 -20.58 -6.11
N ILE A 433 -6.73 -20.24 -5.06
CA ILE A 433 -6.77 -20.94 -3.77
C ILE A 433 -7.88 -20.39 -2.89
N TYR A 434 -7.83 -19.09 -2.64
CA TYR A 434 -8.77 -18.40 -1.75
C TYR A 434 -10.04 -18.04 -2.50
N LYS A 435 -11.12 -18.78 -2.21
CA LYS A 435 -12.42 -18.59 -2.88
C LYS A 435 -13.33 -17.65 -2.11
N ASN A 436 -13.22 -17.64 -0.79
CA ASN A 436 -14.03 -16.81 0.07
C ASN A 436 -13.33 -15.47 0.31
N ILE A 437 -13.70 -14.46 -0.49
CA ILE A 437 -13.09 -13.13 -0.45
C ILE A 437 -14.12 -12.07 -0.08
N GLY A 438 -13.71 -11.10 0.71
CA GLY A 438 -14.57 -9.97 1.10
C GLY A 438 -14.42 -9.60 2.58
N PRO A 439 -15.00 -8.50 3.02
CA PRO A 439 -14.90 -8.00 4.39
C PRO A 439 -15.90 -8.70 5.35
N MET A 440 -15.95 -10.04 5.33
CA MET A 440 -16.82 -10.86 6.17
C MET A 440 -16.01 -11.63 7.21
N GLU A 441 -16.63 -12.05 8.32
CA GLU A 441 -15.95 -12.74 9.42
C GLU A 441 -15.22 -14.02 9.02
N ASN A 442 -15.70 -14.75 8.03
CA ASN A 442 -15.13 -16.03 7.62
C ASN A 442 -14.38 -15.94 6.29
N SER A 443 -13.97 -14.76 5.87
CA SER A 443 -13.24 -14.59 4.60
C SER A 443 -11.78 -15.03 4.71
N ASP A 444 -11.32 -15.78 3.71
CA ASP A 444 -9.92 -16.16 3.58
C ASP A 444 -9.04 -14.92 3.34
N LEU A 445 -9.54 -14.01 2.48
CA LEU A 445 -8.93 -12.73 2.15
C LEU A 445 -9.96 -11.62 2.34
N ILE A 446 -9.65 -10.65 3.17
CA ILE A 446 -10.57 -9.56 3.52
C ILE A 446 -10.70 -8.55 2.38
N VAL A 447 -9.64 -8.33 1.60
CA VAL A 447 -9.57 -7.41 0.44
C VAL A 447 -10.28 -6.07 0.67
N LEU A 448 -10.08 -5.51 1.87
CA LEU A 448 -10.79 -4.36 2.42
C LEU A 448 -10.92 -3.19 1.44
N GLN A 449 -9.81 -2.70 0.94
CA GLN A 449 -9.78 -1.52 0.07
C GLN A 449 -10.43 -1.80 -1.29
N ALA A 450 -10.19 -2.99 -1.85
CA ALA A 450 -10.83 -3.39 -3.09
C ALA A 450 -12.35 -3.53 -2.95
N SER A 451 -12.85 -3.89 -1.76
CA SER A 451 -14.29 -3.95 -1.50
C SER A 451 -14.92 -2.55 -1.43
N ILE A 452 -14.19 -1.54 -0.97
CA ILE A 452 -14.63 -0.13 -1.04
C ILE A 452 -14.77 0.29 -2.50
N VAL A 453 -13.75 0.02 -3.30
CA VAL A 453 -13.75 0.34 -4.75
C VAL A 453 -14.90 -0.37 -5.46
N ALA A 454 -15.12 -1.67 -5.18
CA ALA A 454 -16.20 -2.46 -5.74
C ALA A 454 -17.59 -1.92 -5.36
N SER A 455 -17.76 -1.53 -4.10
CA SER A 455 -19.05 -1.03 -3.59
C SER A 455 -19.46 0.28 -4.25
N VAL A 456 -18.51 1.15 -4.55
CA VAL A 456 -18.78 2.38 -5.30
C VAL A 456 -19.32 2.07 -6.70
N MET A 457 -18.85 1.00 -7.34
CA MET A 457 -19.30 0.56 -8.66
C MET A 457 -20.67 -0.12 -8.66
N LYS A 458 -20.94 -0.94 -7.65
CA LYS A 458 -22.21 -1.69 -7.54
C LYS A 458 -23.39 -0.82 -7.15
N GLY A 459 -23.12 0.35 -6.61
CA GLY A 459 -24.09 1.15 -5.86
C GLY A 459 -24.04 0.81 -4.37
N ILE A 460 -24.25 1.80 -3.55
CA ILE A 460 -24.15 1.69 -2.10
C ILE A 460 -25.56 1.38 -1.54
N PRO A 461 -25.77 0.21 -0.89
CA PRO A 461 -27.10 -0.22 -0.46
C PRO A 461 -27.79 0.80 0.46
N PHE A 462 -27.04 1.37 1.42
CA PHE A 462 -27.54 2.37 2.36
C PHE A 462 -26.86 3.72 2.10
N ILE A 463 -27.25 4.37 1.00
CA ILE A 463 -26.65 5.62 0.52
C ILE A 463 -26.68 6.75 1.58
N HIS A 464 -27.74 6.83 2.40
CA HIS A 464 -27.83 7.83 3.46
C HIS A 464 -26.77 7.63 4.54
N LEU A 465 -26.51 6.37 4.95
CA LEU A 465 -25.47 6.05 5.90
C LEU A 465 -24.06 6.28 5.32
N PHE A 466 -23.87 6.03 4.03
CA PHE A 466 -22.64 6.37 3.34
C PHE A 466 -22.37 7.88 3.39
N TRP A 467 -23.36 8.73 3.04
CA TRP A 467 -23.18 10.17 3.12
C TRP A 467 -22.95 10.66 4.54
N LEU A 468 -23.64 10.08 5.53
CA LEU A 468 -23.41 10.38 6.93
C LEU A 468 -21.96 10.02 7.35
N GLY A 469 -21.50 8.84 6.97
CA GLY A 469 -20.12 8.42 7.19
C GLY A 469 -19.12 9.36 6.52
N LEU A 470 -19.34 9.71 5.25
CA LEU A 470 -18.48 10.60 4.49
C LEU A 470 -18.36 11.98 5.15
N LEU A 471 -19.46 12.57 5.55
CA LEU A 471 -19.47 13.85 6.25
C LEU A 471 -18.76 13.74 7.62
N ALA A 472 -19.03 12.69 8.38
CA ALA A 472 -18.39 12.47 9.67
C ALA A 472 -16.87 12.29 9.52
N GLY A 473 -16.40 11.46 8.59
CA GLY A 473 -14.97 11.25 8.31
C GLY A 473 -14.28 12.53 7.84
N LEU A 474 -14.93 13.28 6.94
CA LEU A 474 -14.43 14.55 6.45
C LEU A 474 -14.29 15.57 7.58
N VAL A 475 -15.35 15.81 8.35
CA VAL A 475 -15.37 16.84 9.42
C VAL A 475 -14.38 16.48 10.53
N LEU A 476 -14.41 15.24 11.04
CA LEU A 476 -13.53 14.84 12.13
C LEU A 476 -12.05 14.88 11.73
N ASN A 477 -11.72 14.51 10.49
CA ASN A 477 -10.35 14.63 10.01
C ASN A 477 -9.96 16.10 9.74
N MET A 478 -10.91 16.95 9.30
CA MET A 478 -10.65 18.40 9.18
C MET A 478 -10.33 19.04 10.53
N LEU A 479 -10.89 18.53 11.63
CA LEU A 479 -10.58 18.93 13.01
C LEU A 479 -9.23 18.39 13.52
N ASN A 480 -8.42 17.75 12.66
CA ASN A 480 -7.13 17.13 12.99
C ASN A 480 -7.21 15.97 13.99
N LEU A 481 -8.37 15.34 14.12
CA LEU A 481 -8.49 14.12 14.91
C LEU A 481 -7.89 12.93 14.15
N PRO A 482 -7.17 12.01 14.80
CA PRO A 482 -6.55 10.85 14.15
C PRO A 482 -7.58 9.74 13.87
N VAL A 483 -8.60 10.06 13.09
CA VAL A 483 -9.78 9.20 12.88
C VAL A 483 -9.60 8.11 11.81
N LEU A 484 -8.47 8.08 11.10
CA LEU A 484 -8.21 7.06 10.09
C LEU A 484 -8.25 5.65 10.70
N THR A 485 -7.56 5.47 11.81
CA THR A 485 -7.52 4.18 12.52
C THR A 485 -8.87 3.83 13.17
N PHE A 486 -9.65 4.83 13.58
CA PHE A 486 -11.03 4.63 14.04
C PHE A 486 -11.92 4.07 12.94
N GLY A 487 -11.83 4.63 11.73
CA GLY A 487 -12.56 4.13 10.55
C GLY A 487 -12.19 2.69 10.19
N ILE A 488 -10.92 2.34 10.26
CA ILE A 488 -10.46 0.95 10.07
C ILE A 488 -11.08 0.04 11.14
N GLY A 489 -11.13 0.48 12.40
CA GLY A 489 -11.74 -0.27 13.49
C GLY A 489 -13.25 -0.52 13.30
N ILE A 490 -13.99 0.48 12.80
CA ILE A 490 -15.41 0.33 12.47
C ILE A 490 -15.62 -0.73 11.38
N TYR A 491 -14.76 -0.71 10.37
CA TYR A 491 -14.97 -1.51 9.17
C TYR A 491 -14.52 -2.96 9.34
N LEU A 492 -13.36 -3.18 9.98
CA LEU A 492 -12.77 -4.52 10.15
C LEU A 492 -13.50 -5.35 11.22
N PRO A 493 -13.51 -6.68 11.08
CA PRO A 493 -13.96 -7.59 12.13
C PRO A 493 -13.20 -7.37 13.44
N PHE A 494 -13.91 -7.41 14.57
CA PHE A 494 -13.33 -7.09 15.89
C PHE A 494 -12.18 -8.02 16.30
N TYR A 495 -12.21 -9.29 15.91
CA TYR A 495 -11.15 -10.25 16.25
C TYR A 495 -9.77 -9.89 15.70
N LEU A 496 -9.68 -9.02 14.68
CA LEU A 496 -8.41 -8.47 14.16
C LEU A 496 -7.93 -7.27 14.99
N THR A 497 -8.84 -6.57 15.63
CA THR A 497 -8.55 -5.33 16.36
C THR A 497 -7.74 -5.60 17.64
N LEU A 498 -8.04 -6.69 18.34
CA LEU A 498 -7.42 -7.00 19.63
C LEU A 498 -5.91 -7.23 19.55
N PRO A 499 -5.36 -8.09 18.62
CA PRO A 499 -3.92 -8.25 18.51
C PRO A 499 -3.19 -6.96 18.09
N VAL A 500 -3.80 -6.12 17.25
CA VAL A 500 -3.23 -4.82 16.89
C VAL A 500 -3.14 -3.91 18.12
N PHE A 501 -4.17 -3.87 18.94
CA PHE A 501 -4.18 -3.09 20.19
C PHE A 501 -3.14 -3.59 21.19
N ILE A 502 -2.99 -4.90 21.35
CA ILE A 502 -1.95 -5.50 22.20
C ILE A 502 -0.56 -5.08 21.70
N GLY A 503 -0.31 -5.10 20.39
CA GLY A 503 0.94 -4.62 19.83
C GLY A 503 1.24 -3.15 20.20
N GLY A 504 0.25 -2.27 20.14
CA GLY A 504 0.37 -0.88 20.56
C GLY A 504 0.64 -0.70 22.05
N LEU A 505 0.01 -1.53 22.90
CA LEU A 505 0.30 -1.57 24.33
C LEU A 505 1.75 -1.96 24.60
N LEU A 506 2.26 -3.00 23.92
CA LEU A 506 3.66 -3.43 24.03
C LEU A 506 4.63 -2.32 23.61
N ASN A 507 4.31 -1.53 22.58
CA ASN A 507 5.10 -0.35 22.20
C ASN A 507 5.18 0.68 23.34
N SER A 508 4.04 0.98 23.98
CA SER A 508 4.00 1.92 25.10
C SER A 508 4.83 1.42 26.30
N ILE A 509 4.74 0.13 26.62
CA ILE A 509 5.52 -0.50 27.69
C ILE A 509 7.01 -0.46 27.36
N ALA A 510 7.39 -0.84 26.15
CA ALA A 510 8.79 -0.87 25.72
C ALA A 510 9.46 0.51 25.80
N LYS A 511 8.74 1.57 25.41
CA LYS A 511 9.22 2.96 25.53
C LYS A 511 9.47 3.40 26.96
N LYS A 512 8.71 2.86 27.92
CA LYS A 512 8.92 3.15 29.35
C LYS A 512 10.13 2.42 29.95
N ILE A 513 10.53 1.28 29.37
CA ILE A 513 11.69 0.51 29.85
C ILE A 513 12.98 1.19 29.43
N SER A 514 13.22 1.36 28.13
CA SER A 514 14.36 2.12 27.59
C SER A 514 14.21 2.36 26.09
N GLU A 515 14.85 3.41 25.57
CA GLU A 515 14.90 3.69 24.13
C GLU A 515 15.54 2.55 23.32
N LYS A 516 16.61 1.94 23.87
CA LYS A 516 17.27 0.80 23.22
C LYS A 516 16.33 -0.39 23.13
N PHE A 517 15.65 -0.74 24.21
CA PHE A 517 14.69 -1.85 24.22
C PHE A 517 13.53 -1.59 23.25
N SER A 518 13.02 -0.36 23.19
CA SER A 518 11.97 0.03 22.25
C SER A 518 12.42 -0.09 20.79
N SER A 519 13.68 0.30 20.49
CA SER A 519 14.28 0.16 19.14
C SER A 519 14.44 -1.32 18.76
N ASP A 520 14.97 -2.15 19.67
CA ASP A 520 15.15 -3.58 19.42
C ASP A 520 13.80 -4.30 19.24
N ALA A 521 12.79 -3.93 20.02
CA ALA A 521 11.45 -4.45 19.90
C ALA A 521 10.76 -4.01 18.58
N LEU A 522 11.07 -2.82 18.05
CA LEU A 522 10.63 -2.38 16.73
C LEU A 522 11.21 -3.27 15.62
N LEU A 523 12.49 -3.64 15.72
CA LEU A 523 13.13 -4.57 14.79
C LEU A 523 12.50 -5.95 14.87
N PHE A 524 12.22 -6.43 16.08
CA PHE A 524 11.53 -7.69 16.31
C PHE A 524 10.12 -7.70 15.71
N ALA A 525 9.36 -6.61 15.87
CA ALA A 525 8.03 -6.43 15.30
C ALA A 525 8.04 -6.50 13.76
N ASN A 526 9.04 -5.88 13.11
CA ASN A 526 9.24 -6.03 11.66
C ASN A 526 9.52 -7.49 11.27
N GLY A 527 10.29 -8.22 12.08
CA GLY A 527 10.51 -9.66 11.91
C GLY A 527 9.20 -10.46 12.00
N LEU A 528 8.37 -10.18 13.00
CA LEU A 528 7.06 -10.83 13.17
C LEU A 528 6.18 -10.65 11.92
N MET A 529 6.13 -9.45 11.38
CA MET A 529 5.36 -9.18 10.16
C MET A 529 5.89 -9.96 8.95
N SER A 530 7.19 -9.93 8.76
CA SER A 530 7.84 -10.59 7.63
C SER A 530 7.67 -12.11 7.66
N GLY A 531 7.80 -12.70 8.84
CA GLY A 531 7.73 -14.15 9.01
C GLY A 531 6.36 -14.72 8.65
N GLU A 532 5.28 -14.15 9.17
CA GLU A 532 3.93 -14.57 8.84
C GLU A 532 3.62 -14.35 7.36
N ALA A 533 3.98 -13.18 6.83
CA ALA A 533 3.68 -12.84 5.44
C ALA A 533 4.42 -13.76 4.44
N ILE A 534 5.72 -13.99 4.65
CA ILE A 534 6.52 -14.90 3.80
C ILE A 534 5.98 -16.32 3.90
N THR A 535 5.68 -16.78 5.11
CA THR A 535 5.11 -18.12 5.33
C THR A 535 3.77 -18.29 4.64
N GLY A 536 2.88 -17.29 4.74
CA GLY A 536 1.60 -17.30 4.05
C GLY A 536 1.73 -17.40 2.53
N VAL A 537 2.70 -16.68 1.95
CA VAL A 537 3.02 -16.79 0.51
C VAL A 537 3.52 -18.18 0.16
N ILE A 538 4.47 -18.73 0.92
CA ILE A 538 5.03 -20.08 0.67
C ILE A 538 3.92 -21.13 0.76
N LEU A 539 3.10 -21.10 1.79
CA LEU A 539 1.99 -22.04 1.96
C LEU A 539 0.96 -21.92 0.83
N SER A 540 0.69 -20.71 0.36
CA SER A 540 -0.19 -20.48 -0.79
C SER A 540 0.40 -21.07 -2.07
N ILE A 541 1.69 -20.91 -2.32
CA ILE A 541 2.37 -21.53 -3.48
C ILE A 541 2.31 -23.06 -3.38
N ILE A 542 2.58 -23.63 -2.21
CA ILE A 542 2.51 -25.09 -1.97
C ILE A 542 1.06 -25.59 -2.23
N ALA A 543 0.06 -24.89 -1.73
CA ALA A 543 -1.34 -25.25 -1.95
C ALA A 543 -1.71 -25.18 -3.44
N TYR A 544 -1.21 -24.16 -4.16
CA TYR A 544 -1.44 -24.03 -5.60
C TYR A 544 -0.82 -25.19 -6.40
N VAL A 545 0.42 -25.57 -6.10
CA VAL A 545 1.09 -26.71 -6.76
C VAL A 545 0.32 -28.01 -6.52
N LYS A 546 -0.23 -28.20 -5.32
CA LYS A 546 -1.05 -29.39 -5.01
C LYS A 546 -2.37 -29.49 -5.80
N LEU A 547 -2.85 -28.42 -6.44
CA LEU A 547 -4.01 -28.47 -7.33
C LEU A 547 -3.71 -29.14 -8.68
N PHE A 548 -2.44 -29.31 -9.02
CA PHE A 548 -1.98 -29.88 -10.29
C PHE A 548 -1.36 -31.28 -10.14
N ILE A 549 -1.15 -31.73 -8.90
CA ILE A 549 -0.73 -33.07 -8.52
C ILE A 549 -1.91 -33.88 -7.99
#